data_47148dcf27850b51f83e3da8d71b3343
#
_entry.id   47148dcf27850b51f83e3da8d71b3343
#
_cell.length_a   1.000
_cell.length_b   1.000
_cell.length_c   1.000
_cell.angle_alpha   90.00
_cell.angle_beta   90.00
_cell.angle_gamma   90.00
#
_symmetry.space_group_name_H-M   'P 1'
#
loop_
_entity.id
_entity.type
_entity.pdbx_description
1 polymer ?
#
loop_
_entity_poly.entity_id
_entity_poly.type
_entity_poly.pdbx_seq_one_letter_code
_entity_poly.pdbx_strand_id
1 'polypeptide(L)'
;MAKERHEPVLNSQFTIHRFYFILLIRQYTFVQGESKLEFTEDCPNCDNPVTFTLLSTTLDYDLPDPEIMKYFSTDEQTWLIDPEEFEVPYDPIVLYLPTLEKDANIKAWLIQRVQEKKKIDNIFIKFLPWLAPKISKDLTIANRQIREYEMKFKSWDSDMFSLMDEVIRNISVTPATKLTGTCPTCGEEVTTDIRFPNGIRSIFAVANKRKKFGTK
;
A
#
# COMPACT_ATOMS: atom_id res chain seq x y z
N MET A 1 -7.01 -35.31 -26.05
CA MET A 1 -6.21 -34.69 -25.03
C MET A 1 -6.54 -33.19 -25.04
N ALA A 2 -7.37 -32.74 -24.09
CA ALA A 2 -7.76 -31.36 -23.97
C ALA A 2 -6.60 -30.61 -23.25
N LYS A 3 -6.08 -29.58 -23.91
CA LYS A 3 -5.14 -28.64 -23.32
C LYS A 3 -5.89 -27.84 -22.24
N GLU A 4 -5.68 -28.18 -20.98
CA GLU A 4 -6.07 -27.29 -19.88
C GLU A 4 -5.39 -25.92 -20.10
N ARG A 5 -6.20 -24.93 -20.42
CA ARG A 5 -5.76 -23.55 -20.35
C ARG A 5 -5.59 -23.22 -18.87
N HIS A 6 -4.37 -23.14 -18.41
CA HIS A 6 -4.09 -22.45 -17.15
C HIS A 6 -4.50 -20.97 -17.35
N GLU A 7 -5.73 -20.66 -16.97
CA GLU A 7 -6.07 -19.26 -16.72
C GLU A 7 -5.10 -18.74 -15.66
N PRO A 8 -4.47 -17.59 -15.90
CA PRO A 8 -3.64 -16.98 -14.85
C PRO A 8 -4.58 -16.69 -13.69
N VAL A 9 -4.43 -17.46 -12.62
CA VAL A 9 -5.13 -17.25 -11.36
C VAL A 9 -4.56 -15.95 -10.74
N LEU A 10 -4.92 -14.82 -11.30
CA LEU A 10 -4.97 -13.56 -10.58
C LEU A 10 -6.18 -13.68 -9.66
N ASN A 11 -5.98 -14.46 -8.60
CA ASN A 11 -7.00 -14.66 -7.61
C ASN A 11 -7.31 -13.27 -7.02
N SER A 12 -8.57 -12.86 -7.10
CA SER A 12 -9.08 -11.60 -6.55
C SER A 12 -8.78 -11.44 -5.04
N GLN A 13 -8.38 -12.53 -4.39
CA GLN A 13 -7.95 -12.60 -3.00
C GLN A 13 -6.47 -12.28 -2.78
N PHE A 14 -5.70 -11.90 -3.82
CA PHE A 14 -4.35 -11.41 -3.61
C PHE A 14 -4.37 -10.17 -2.72
N THR A 15 -3.66 -10.25 -1.62
CA THR A 15 -3.42 -9.07 -0.78
C THR A 15 -2.61 -8.04 -1.58
N ILE A 16 -2.80 -6.76 -1.26
CA ILE A 16 -2.02 -5.68 -1.89
C ILE A 16 -0.52 -5.93 -1.73
N HIS A 17 -0.09 -6.46 -0.59
CA HIS A 17 1.30 -6.83 -0.32
C HIS A 17 1.82 -7.92 -1.27
N ARG A 18 1.05 -8.99 -1.50
CA ARG A 18 1.42 -10.02 -2.48
C ARG A 18 1.49 -9.47 -3.89
N PHE A 19 0.62 -8.53 -4.23
CA PHE A 19 0.66 -7.86 -5.53
C PHE A 19 1.96 -7.08 -5.71
N TYR A 20 2.38 -6.27 -4.74
CA TYR A 20 3.66 -5.55 -4.78
C TYR A 20 4.84 -6.51 -4.84
N PHE A 21 4.82 -7.58 -4.07
CA PHE A 21 5.87 -8.62 -4.11
C PHE A 21 5.98 -9.28 -5.48
N ILE A 22 4.85 -9.61 -6.13
CA ILE A 22 4.85 -10.17 -7.49
C ILE A 22 5.35 -9.16 -8.51
N LEU A 23 4.99 -7.88 -8.38
CA LEU A 23 5.51 -6.83 -9.25
C LEU A 23 7.03 -6.70 -9.13
N LEU A 24 7.57 -6.80 -7.92
CA LEU A 24 9.01 -6.79 -7.67
C LEU A 24 9.71 -8.00 -8.28
N ILE A 25 9.20 -9.22 -8.03
CA ILE A 25 9.74 -10.44 -8.66
C ILE A 25 9.71 -10.29 -10.18
N ARG A 26 8.61 -9.81 -10.74
CA ARG A 26 8.50 -9.59 -12.19
C ARG A 26 9.53 -8.60 -12.69
N GLN A 27 9.78 -7.52 -11.97
CA GLN A 27 10.81 -6.55 -12.32
C GLN A 27 12.20 -7.20 -12.28
N TYR A 28 12.48 -7.96 -11.22
CA TYR A 28 13.76 -8.64 -11.05
C TYR A 28 14.04 -9.71 -12.12
N THR A 29 13.00 -10.43 -12.55
CA THR A 29 13.14 -11.55 -13.49
C THR A 29 13.00 -11.16 -14.96
N PHE A 30 12.29 -10.08 -15.28
CA PHE A 30 11.99 -9.72 -16.69
C PHE A 30 12.71 -8.47 -17.18
N VAL A 31 13.28 -7.66 -16.30
CA VAL A 31 14.08 -6.51 -16.69
C VAL A 31 15.55 -6.93 -16.67
N GLN A 32 16.06 -7.40 -17.80
CA GLN A 32 17.49 -7.52 -18.03
C GLN A 32 18.09 -6.12 -18.17
N GLY A 33 18.51 -5.56 -17.08
CA GLY A 33 19.08 -4.23 -16.97
C GLY A 33 18.64 -3.53 -15.69
N GLU A 34 19.53 -2.78 -15.09
CA GLU A 34 19.23 -1.99 -13.91
C GLU A 34 18.17 -0.94 -14.24
N SER A 35 16.99 -1.09 -13.66
CA SER A 35 16.00 0.00 -13.65
C SER A 35 16.47 1.05 -12.65
N LYS A 36 16.89 2.19 -13.20
CA LYS A 36 17.42 3.32 -12.47
C LYS A 36 16.37 4.43 -12.46
N LEU A 37 15.95 4.85 -11.29
CA LEU A 37 15.16 6.06 -11.12
C LEU A 37 16.08 7.12 -10.51
N GLU A 38 16.24 8.24 -11.20
CA GLU A 38 17.01 9.39 -10.73
C GLU A 38 16.09 10.57 -10.52
N PHE A 39 16.29 11.27 -9.44
CA PHE A 39 15.65 12.55 -9.15
C PHE A 39 16.61 13.45 -8.38
N THR A 40 16.38 14.74 -8.46
CA THR A 40 17.26 15.74 -7.88
C THR A 40 16.46 16.61 -6.94
N GLU A 41 17.02 16.88 -5.77
CA GLU A 41 16.51 17.81 -4.77
C GLU A 41 17.61 18.78 -4.37
N ASP A 42 17.25 19.99 -4.00
CA ASP A 42 18.22 20.98 -3.55
C ASP A 42 18.68 20.69 -2.12
N CYS A 43 19.96 20.82 -1.87
CA CYS A 43 20.54 20.65 -0.54
C CYS A 43 20.04 21.77 0.40
N PRO A 44 19.47 21.44 1.56
CA PRO A 44 18.94 22.45 2.48
C PRO A 44 20.01 23.37 3.09
N ASN A 45 21.29 22.99 2.99
CA ASN A 45 22.40 23.76 3.56
C ASN A 45 23.09 24.70 2.55
N CYS A 46 23.12 24.34 1.25
CA CYS A 46 23.88 25.11 0.26
C CYS A 46 23.15 25.31 -1.08
N ASP A 47 21.89 24.92 -1.18
CA ASP A 47 21.03 25.02 -2.37
C ASP A 47 21.57 24.34 -3.63
N ASN A 48 22.66 23.56 -3.52
CA ASN A 48 23.18 22.82 -4.65
C ASN A 48 22.40 21.53 -4.89
N PRO A 49 22.23 21.11 -6.15
CA PRO A 49 21.46 19.91 -6.49
C PRO A 49 22.16 18.64 -6.00
N VAL A 50 21.40 17.79 -5.30
CA VAL A 50 21.78 16.44 -4.89
C VAL A 50 20.99 15.44 -5.70
N THR A 51 21.69 14.58 -6.44
CA THR A 51 21.04 13.52 -7.24
C THR A 51 20.94 12.23 -6.45
N PHE A 52 19.71 11.76 -6.31
CA PHE A 52 19.39 10.48 -5.70
C PHE A 52 19.14 9.45 -6.80
N THR A 53 19.72 8.28 -6.60
CA THR A 53 19.54 7.15 -7.51
C THR A 53 18.87 6.01 -6.74
N LEU A 54 17.67 5.63 -7.17
CA LEU A 54 16.99 4.44 -6.70
C LEU A 54 17.16 3.32 -7.73
N LEU A 55 17.79 2.25 -7.30
CA LEU A 55 17.87 1.01 -8.09
C LEU A 55 16.71 0.10 -7.69
N SER A 56 16.16 -0.65 -8.63
CA SER A 56 15.13 -1.66 -8.33
C SER A 56 15.62 -2.73 -7.34
N THR A 57 16.93 -2.92 -7.26
CA THR A 57 17.60 -3.88 -6.37
C THR A 57 17.80 -3.35 -4.94
N THR A 58 17.66 -2.04 -4.74
CA THR A 58 17.88 -1.38 -3.43
C THR A 58 16.59 -0.87 -2.79
N LEU A 59 15.42 -1.30 -3.30
CA LEU A 59 14.15 -1.04 -2.64
C LEU A 59 14.09 -1.80 -1.32
N ASP A 60 14.14 -1.04 -0.25
CA ASP A 60 13.92 -1.56 1.09
C ASP A 60 12.43 -1.56 1.45
N TYR A 61 12.05 -2.39 2.41
CA TYR A 61 10.68 -2.52 2.90
C TYR A 61 10.68 -2.46 4.41
N ASP A 62 9.77 -1.67 4.93
CA ASP A 62 9.41 -1.74 6.34
C ASP A 62 8.59 -3.02 6.52
N LEU A 63 9.13 -3.96 7.28
CA LEU A 63 8.46 -5.21 7.62
C LEU A 63 7.53 -5.00 8.82
N PRO A 64 6.50 -5.84 8.99
CA PRO A 64 5.66 -5.80 10.16
C PRO A 64 6.48 -5.95 11.44
N ASP A 65 6.10 -5.21 12.48
CA ASP A 65 6.70 -5.32 13.79
C ASP A 65 6.54 -6.76 14.33
N PRO A 66 7.62 -7.44 14.74
CA PRO A 66 7.54 -8.78 15.33
C PRO A 66 6.59 -8.88 16.52
N GLU A 67 6.47 -7.84 17.33
CA GLU A 67 5.56 -7.80 18.48
C GLU A 67 4.09 -7.83 18.08
N ILE A 68 3.74 -7.19 16.96
CA ILE A 68 2.37 -7.21 16.43
C ILE A 68 2.07 -8.55 15.73
N MET A 69 3.10 -9.23 15.22
CA MET A 69 2.91 -10.52 14.54
C MET A 69 2.44 -11.64 15.47
N LYS A 70 2.56 -11.51 16.79
CA LYS A 70 1.99 -12.47 17.76
C LYS A 70 0.47 -12.55 17.71
N TYR A 71 -0.21 -11.50 17.26
CA TYR A 71 -1.67 -11.43 17.10
C TYR A 71 -2.16 -11.98 15.76
N PHE A 72 -1.26 -12.40 14.88
CA PHE A 72 -1.60 -12.86 13.54
C PHE A 72 -1.98 -14.35 13.53
N SER A 73 -3.19 -14.64 13.04
CA SER A 73 -3.63 -16.00 12.72
C SER A 73 -3.23 -16.36 11.29
N THR A 74 -2.33 -17.34 11.14
CA THR A 74 -1.93 -17.84 9.81
C THR A 74 -3.04 -18.55 9.07
N ASP A 75 -3.93 -19.22 9.80
CA ASP A 75 -5.03 -20.01 9.24
C ASP A 75 -6.13 -19.09 8.70
N GLU A 76 -6.48 -18.07 9.47
CA GLU A 76 -7.53 -17.12 9.09
C GLU A 76 -6.99 -15.93 8.28
N GLN A 77 -5.67 -15.71 8.27
CA GLN A 77 -5.03 -14.55 7.65
C GLN A 77 -5.55 -13.21 8.22
N THR A 78 -5.74 -13.17 9.54
CA THR A 78 -6.28 -12.02 10.27
C THR A 78 -5.44 -11.70 11.49
N TRP A 79 -5.56 -10.48 12.00
CA TRP A 79 -5.08 -10.11 13.33
C TRP A 79 -6.27 -9.97 14.27
N LEU A 80 -6.18 -10.58 15.44
CA LEU A 80 -7.10 -10.34 16.52
C LEU A 80 -6.44 -9.39 17.51
N ILE A 81 -6.87 -8.15 17.52
CA ILE A 81 -6.36 -7.11 18.42
C ILE A 81 -7.34 -6.97 19.57
N ASP A 82 -6.86 -7.19 20.78
CA ASP A 82 -7.60 -6.88 21.99
C ASP A 82 -7.17 -5.50 22.51
N PRO A 83 -8.03 -4.47 22.39
CA PRO A 83 -7.67 -3.13 22.83
C PRO A 83 -7.43 -3.02 24.34
N GLU A 84 -8.01 -3.91 25.16
CA GLU A 84 -7.80 -3.91 26.62
C GLU A 84 -6.34 -4.21 26.98
N GLU A 85 -5.61 -4.99 26.17
CA GLU A 85 -4.17 -5.20 26.35
C GLU A 85 -3.34 -3.92 26.20
N PHE A 86 -3.92 -2.88 25.58
CA PHE A 86 -3.33 -1.57 25.37
C PHE A 86 -4.01 -0.48 26.21
N GLU A 87 -4.71 -0.87 27.28
CA GLU A 87 -5.43 0.04 28.20
C GLU A 87 -6.57 0.85 27.52
N VAL A 88 -7.10 0.36 26.39
CA VAL A 88 -8.20 1.00 25.65
C VAL A 88 -9.47 0.15 25.81
N PRO A 89 -10.54 0.66 26.43
CA PRO A 89 -11.71 -0.14 26.85
C PRO A 89 -12.69 -0.40 25.71
N TYR A 90 -12.31 -1.24 24.75
CA TYR A 90 -13.13 -1.66 23.62
C TYR A 90 -13.09 -3.18 23.44
N ASP A 91 -14.13 -3.73 22.83
CA ASP A 91 -14.18 -5.13 22.44
C ASP A 91 -13.06 -5.49 21.43
N PRO A 92 -12.58 -6.73 21.42
CA PRO A 92 -11.59 -7.20 20.47
C PRO A 92 -12.00 -6.96 19.01
N ILE A 93 -11.02 -6.54 18.20
CA ILE A 93 -11.21 -6.21 16.79
C ILE A 93 -10.42 -7.16 15.90
N VAL A 94 -11.11 -7.72 14.92
CA VAL A 94 -10.48 -8.51 13.86
C VAL A 94 -10.09 -7.59 12.71
N LEU A 95 -8.80 -7.60 12.36
CA LEU A 95 -8.27 -6.91 11.19
C LEU A 95 -7.99 -7.90 10.07
N TYR A 96 -8.40 -7.55 8.88
CA TYR A 96 -8.27 -8.34 7.67
C TYR A 96 -7.25 -7.73 6.72
N LEU A 97 -6.47 -8.56 6.04
CA LEU A 97 -5.57 -8.06 5.01
C LEU A 97 -6.35 -7.35 3.89
N PRO A 98 -5.93 -6.13 3.51
CA PRO A 98 -6.44 -5.47 2.31
C PRO A 98 -6.21 -6.33 1.06
N THR A 99 -7.22 -6.50 0.23
CA THR A 99 -7.13 -7.23 -1.05
C THR A 99 -7.41 -6.31 -2.23
N LEU A 100 -6.91 -6.69 -3.41
CA LEU A 100 -7.19 -5.95 -4.65
C LEU A 100 -8.69 -5.88 -4.95
N GLU A 101 -9.44 -6.93 -4.62
CA GLU A 101 -10.89 -6.94 -4.79
C GLU A 101 -11.58 -5.95 -3.86
N LYS A 102 -11.20 -5.93 -2.58
CA LYS A 102 -11.73 -4.94 -1.64
C LYS A 102 -11.44 -3.52 -2.10
N ASP A 103 -10.21 -3.24 -2.49
CA ASP A 103 -9.79 -1.93 -2.98
C ASP A 103 -10.60 -1.50 -4.23
N ALA A 104 -10.78 -2.39 -5.19
CA ALA A 104 -11.57 -2.11 -6.39
C ALA A 104 -13.04 -1.82 -6.06
N ASN A 105 -13.64 -2.61 -5.16
CA ASN A 105 -15.03 -2.45 -4.76
C ASN A 105 -15.26 -1.17 -3.92
N ILE A 106 -14.33 -0.83 -3.03
CA ILE A 106 -14.34 0.44 -2.29
C ILE A 106 -14.21 1.63 -3.25
N LYS A 107 -13.31 1.56 -4.23
CA LYS A 107 -13.15 2.61 -5.26
C LYS A 107 -14.42 2.79 -6.10
N ALA A 108 -15.07 1.71 -6.51
CA ALA A 108 -16.34 1.80 -7.23
C ALA A 108 -17.44 2.48 -6.39
N TRP A 109 -17.52 2.12 -5.11
CA TRP A 109 -18.44 2.77 -4.17
C TRP A 109 -18.10 4.26 -3.96
N LEU A 110 -16.82 4.62 -3.83
CA LEU A 110 -16.39 6.01 -3.69
C LEU A 110 -16.77 6.85 -4.91
N ILE A 111 -16.58 6.33 -6.12
CA ILE A 111 -16.98 7.01 -7.37
C ILE A 111 -18.48 7.32 -7.35
N GLN A 112 -19.31 6.35 -6.97
CA GLN A 112 -20.76 6.56 -6.84
C GLN A 112 -21.07 7.67 -5.82
N ARG A 113 -20.43 7.64 -4.63
CA ARG A 113 -20.65 8.65 -3.57
C ARG A 113 -20.29 10.06 -4.04
N VAL A 114 -19.19 10.21 -4.79
CA VAL A 114 -18.78 11.49 -5.38
C VAL A 114 -19.83 11.96 -6.40
N GLN A 115 -20.32 11.08 -7.28
CA GLN A 115 -21.37 11.40 -8.25
C GLN A 115 -22.67 11.85 -7.57
N GLU A 116 -23.03 11.21 -6.45
CA GLU A 116 -24.19 11.55 -5.63
C GLU A 116 -23.96 12.78 -4.72
N LYS A 117 -22.78 13.42 -4.78
CA LYS A 117 -22.37 14.56 -3.94
C LYS A 117 -22.50 14.27 -2.44
N LYS A 118 -22.34 13.02 -2.02
CA LYS A 118 -22.40 12.62 -0.62
C LYS A 118 -21.06 12.85 0.06
N LYS A 119 -21.11 13.26 1.32
CA LYS A 119 -19.90 13.43 2.14
C LYS A 119 -19.18 12.09 2.32
N ILE A 120 -17.86 12.11 2.22
CA ILE A 120 -16.97 10.97 2.41
C ILE A 120 -16.05 11.30 3.59
N ASP A 121 -15.95 10.36 4.51
CA ASP A 121 -14.97 10.42 5.60
C ASP A 121 -13.67 9.75 5.13
N ASN A 122 -12.67 10.57 4.81
CA ASN A 122 -11.39 10.07 4.30
C ASN A 122 -10.60 9.26 5.34
N ILE A 123 -10.81 9.55 6.64
CA ILE A 123 -10.15 8.80 7.72
C ILE A 123 -10.74 7.40 7.75
N PHE A 124 -12.06 7.29 7.80
CA PHE A 124 -12.75 6.01 7.76
C PHE A 124 -12.34 5.16 6.55
N ILE A 125 -12.22 5.75 5.37
CA ILE A 125 -11.81 5.04 4.13
C ILE A 125 -10.42 4.42 4.27
N LYS A 126 -9.51 5.04 5.01
CA LYS A 126 -8.18 4.48 5.28
C LYS A 126 -8.25 3.18 6.08
N PHE A 127 -9.18 3.10 7.03
CA PHE A 127 -9.37 1.92 7.89
C PHE A 127 -10.23 0.82 7.26
N LEU A 128 -11.17 1.19 6.43
CA LEU A 128 -12.18 0.27 5.87
C LEU A 128 -11.61 -1.03 5.25
N PRO A 129 -10.51 -1.02 4.48
CA PRO A 129 -9.93 -2.24 3.92
C PRO A 129 -9.46 -3.25 4.98
N TRP A 130 -9.12 -2.76 6.16
CA TRP A 130 -8.66 -3.56 7.28
C TRP A 130 -9.81 -4.08 8.15
N LEU A 131 -10.89 -3.31 8.28
CA LEU A 131 -12.04 -3.65 9.12
C LEU A 131 -13.01 -4.62 8.44
N ALA A 132 -13.09 -4.59 7.12
CA ALA A 132 -14.05 -5.39 6.38
C ALA A 132 -13.42 -6.70 5.85
N PRO A 133 -14.00 -7.87 6.15
CA PRO A 133 -13.55 -9.13 5.56
C PRO A 133 -13.73 -9.13 4.04
N LYS A 134 -14.85 -8.55 3.59
CA LYS A 134 -15.24 -8.46 2.17
C LYS A 134 -16.13 -7.26 1.92
N ILE A 135 -15.97 -6.63 0.78
CA ILE A 135 -16.90 -5.63 0.25
C ILE A 135 -17.49 -6.15 -1.05
N SER A 136 -18.81 -6.11 -1.17
CA SER A 136 -19.52 -6.62 -2.35
C SER A 136 -19.24 -5.77 -3.59
N LYS A 137 -19.30 -6.41 -4.77
CA LYS A 137 -19.33 -5.72 -6.07
C LYS A 137 -20.67 -5.02 -6.32
N ASP A 138 -21.77 -5.56 -5.74
CA ASP A 138 -23.07 -4.93 -5.78
C ASP A 138 -23.07 -3.69 -4.88
N LEU A 139 -23.28 -2.54 -5.49
CA LEU A 139 -23.21 -1.24 -4.80
C LEU A 139 -24.26 -1.08 -3.71
N THR A 140 -25.44 -1.72 -3.84
CA THR A 140 -26.50 -1.68 -2.83
C THR A 140 -26.07 -2.46 -1.59
N ILE A 141 -25.51 -3.64 -1.79
CA ILE A 141 -24.96 -4.47 -0.70
C ILE A 141 -23.75 -3.79 -0.08
N ALA A 142 -22.84 -3.26 -0.90
CA ALA A 142 -21.65 -2.51 -0.44
C ALA A 142 -22.05 -1.31 0.42
N ASN A 143 -23.05 -0.54 0.03
CA ASN A 143 -23.56 0.59 0.82
C ASN A 143 -24.01 0.17 2.22
N ARG A 144 -24.71 -0.96 2.34
CA ARG A 144 -25.14 -1.49 3.65
C ARG A 144 -23.94 -1.94 4.48
N GLN A 145 -23.05 -2.75 3.90
CA GLN A 145 -21.84 -3.23 4.57
C GLN A 145 -20.99 -2.07 5.08
N ILE A 146 -20.69 -1.11 4.21
CA ILE A 146 -19.84 0.04 4.56
C ILE A 146 -20.47 0.90 5.65
N ARG A 147 -21.81 1.08 5.63
CA ARG A 147 -22.52 1.77 6.71
C ARG A 147 -22.38 1.10 8.07
N GLU A 148 -22.42 -0.22 8.12
CA GLU A 148 -22.26 -0.97 9.37
C GLU A 148 -20.86 -0.73 9.97
N TYR A 149 -19.81 -0.74 9.13
CA TYR A 149 -18.46 -0.40 9.57
C TYR A 149 -18.30 1.08 9.92
N GLU A 150 -18.93 1.98 9.17
CA GLU A 150 -18.90 3.42 9.46
C GLU A 150 -19.53 3.73 10.82
N MET A 151 -20.63 3.04 11.18
CA MET A 151 -21.25 3.20 12.50
C MET A 151 -20.35 2.73 13.64
N LYS A 152 -19.70 1.59 13.48
CA LYS A 152 -18.70 1.10 14.46
C LYS A 152 -17.53 2.06 14.59
N PHE A 153 -17.01 2.52 13.46
CA PHE A 153 -15.90 3.46 13.42
C PHE A 153 -16.24 4.80 14.11
N LYS A 154 -17.46 5.30 13.96
CA LYS A 154 -17.93 6.53 14.62
C LYS A 154 -18.09 6.40 16.14
N SER A 155 -18.11 5.19 16.69
CA SER A 155 -18.14 4.98 18.14
C SER A 155 -16.75 5.03 18.77
N TRP A 156 -15.68 5.10 17.98
CA TRP A 156 -14.32 5.18 18.46
C TRP A 156 -14.01 6.58 18.99
N ASP A 157 -13.30 6.64 20.10
CA ASP A 157 -12.68 7.86 20.63
C ASP A 157 -11.25 8.05 20.09
N SER A 158 -10.56 9.07 20.58
CA SER A 158 -9.20 9.39 20.17
C SER A 158 -8.20 8.28 20.48
N ASP A 159 -8.38 7.57 21.58
CA ASP A 159 -7.43 6.57 22.06
C ASP A 159 -7.54 5.31 21.20
N MET A 160 -8.77 4.89 20.90
CA MET A 160 -9.03 3.79 19.96
C MET A 160 -8.54 4.10 18.56
N PHE A 161 -8.70 5.34 18.08
CA PHE A 161 -8.16 5.78 16.80
C PHE A 161 -6.64 5.69 16.76
N SER A 162 -5.98 6.18 17.81
CA SER A 162 -4.52 6.21 17.92
C SER A 162 -3.98 4.78 17.93
N LEU A 163 -4.57 3.90 18.75
CA LEU A 163 -4.20 2.49 18.80
C LEU A 163 -4.33 1.83 17.43
N MET A 164 -5.47 1.98 16.76
CA MET A 164 -5.71 1.32 15.48
C MET A 164 -4.83 1.87 14.36
N ASP A 165 -4.52 3.19 14.34
CA ASP A 165 -3.58 3.76 13.36
C ASP A 165 -2.17 3.23 13.59
N GLU A 166 -1.73 3.09 14.83
CA GLU A 166 -0.44 2.51 15.19
C GLU A 166 -0.36 1.03 14.80
N VAL A 167 -1.36 0.23 15.19
CA VAL A 167 -1.44 -1.19 14.83
C VAL A 167 -1.38 -1.37 13.32
N ILE A 168 -2.22 -0.67 12.55
CA ILE A 168 -2.24 -0.78 11.09
C ILE A 168 -0.91 -0.35 10.47
N ARG A 169 -0.25 0.65 11.02
CA ARG A 169 1.07 1.07 10.56
C ARG A 169 2.12 -0.02 10.80
N ASN A 170 2.10 -0.64 11.96
CA ASN A 170 3.06 -1.67 12.37
C ASN A 170 2.84 -3.02 11.66
N ILE A 171 1.63 -3.33 11.19
CA ILE A 171 1.36 -4.53 10.38
C ILE A 171 1.49 -4.29 8.87
N SER A 172 1.61 -3.03 8.45
CA SER A 172 1.69 -2.70 7.04
C SER A 172 3.09 -2.93 6.51
N VAL A 173 3.21 -3.69 5.43
CA VAL A 173 4.44 -3.75 4.64
C VAL A 173 4.42 -2.58 3.67
N THR A 174 5.30 -1.63 3.87
CA THR A 174 5.43 -0.48 2.97
C THR A 174 6.82 -0.45 2.34
N PRO A 175 6.94 -0.05 1.07
CA PRO A 175 8.28 0.23 0.54
C PRO A 175 8.86 1.40 1.33
N ALA A 176 10.13 1.29 1.70
CA ALA A 176 10.85 2.40 2.30
C ALA A 176 10.71 3.63 1.39
N THR A 177 10.25 4.72 1.97
CA THR A 177 9.89 5.91 1.21
C THR A 177 10.99 6.97 1.23
N LYS A 178 12.09 6.70 1.93
CA LYS A 178 13.18 7.67 2.11
C LYS A 178 14.45 7.19 1.45
N LEU A 179 15.13 8.12 0.81
CA LEU A 179 16.51 7.94 0.32
C LEU A 179 17.41 8.95 1.01
N THR A 180 18.56 8.49 1.41
CA THR A 180 19.62 9.33 1.98
C THR A 180 20.78 9.42 0.98
N GLY A 181 21.29 10.63 0.78
CA GLY A 181 22.44 10.90 -0.08
C GLY A 181 23.31 12.00 0.52
N THR A 182 24.53 12.10 0.06
CA THR A 182 25.46 13.13 0.53
C THR A 182 25.57 14.24 -0.52
N CYS A 183 25.46 15.48 -0.09
CA CYS A 183 25.65 16.63 -0.98
C CYS A 183 27.10 16.67 -1.46
N PRO A 184 27.35 16.68 -2.78
CA PRO A 184 28.71 16.68 -3.33
C PRO A 184 29.47 17.99 -3.05
N THR A 185 28.76 19.06 -2.71
CA THR A 185 29.35 20.38 -2.50
C THR A 185 29.72 20.67 -1.06
N CYS A 186 28.84 20.38 -0.11
CA CYS A 186 29.05 20.72 1.32
C CYS A 186 29.22 19.49 2.23
N GLY A 187 29.02 18.27 1.70
CA GLY A 187 29.16 17.04 2.48
C GLY A 187 27.98 16.75 3.41
N GLU A 188 26.92 17.58 3.39
CA GLU A 188 25.73 17.41 4.23
C GLU A 188 24.96 16.17 3.79
N GLU A 189 24.44 15.42 4.79
CA GLU A 189 23.55 14.29 4.53
C GLU A 189 22.13 14.81 4.26
N VAL A 190 21.61 14.54 3.07
CA VAL A 190 20.30 14.95 2.63
C VAL A 190 19.39 13.74 2.52
N THR A 191 18.25 13.79 3.21
CA THR A 191 17.21 12.77 3.13
C THR A 191 16.01 13.32 2.39
N THR A 192 15.51 12.55 1.43
CA THR A 192 14.34 12.91 0.63
C THR A 192 13.35 11.76 0.55
N ASP A 193 12.07 12.09 0.36
CA ASP A 193 11.04 11.10 0.11
C ASP A 193 11.12 10.60 -1.35
N ILE A 194 10.97 9.29 -1.53
CA ILE A 194 10.86 8.69 -2.87
C ILE A 194 9.56 9.18 -3.51
N ARG A 195 9.68 10.05 -4.50
CA ARG A 195 8.55 10.55 -5.28
C ARG A 195 8.48 9.80 -6.60
N PHE A 196 7.39 9.09 -6.80
CA PHE A 196 7.08 8.46 -8.07
C PHE A 196 6.22 9.42 -8.91
N PRO A 197 6.76 10.10 -9.93
CA PRO A 197 6.04 11.16 -10.68
C PRO A 197 4.69 10.70 -11.26
N ASN A 198 4.56 9.40 -11.54
CA ASN A 198 3.33 8.78 -12.04
C ASN A 198 2.84 7.64 -11.11
N GLY A 199 3.07 7.78 -9.81
CA GLY A 199 2.85 6.73 -8.83
C GLY A 199 3.85 5.57 -8.98
N ILE A 200 3.72 4.57 -8.14
CA ILE A 200 4.62 3.39 -8.09
C ILE A 200 4.76 2.68 -9.46
N ARG A 201 3.80 2.88 -10.36
CA ARG A 201 3.84 2.37 -11.73
C ARG A 201 4.99 2.96 -12.56
N SER A 202 5.54 4.12 -12.19
CA SER A 202 6.67 4.73 -12.91
C SER A 202 7.95 3.91 -12.79
N ILE A 203 8.13 3.14 -11.71
CA ILE A 203 9.24 2.17 -11.58
C ILE A 203 9.18 1.15 -12.74
N PHE A 204 7.98 0.82 -13.20
CA PHE A 204 7.76 -0.16 -14.26
C PHE A 204 7.72 0.46 -15.66
N ALA A 205 7.49 1.76 -15.78
CA ALA A 205 7.39 2.43 -17.06
C ALA A 205 8.76 2.73 -17.70
N VAL A 206 9.82 2.87 -16.89
CA VAL A 206 11.17 3.17 -17.38
C VAL A 206 11.77 2.01 -18.18
N ALA A 207 11.36 0.76 -17.90
CA ALA A 207 11.83 -0.44 -18.57
C ALA A 207 11.33 -0.57 -20.04
N ASN A 208 10.35 0.24 -20.46
CA ASN A 208 9.71 0.15 -21.78
C ASN A 208 10.17 1.23 -22.78
N LYS A 209 11.39 1.75 -22.73
CA LYS A 209 11.97 2.37 -23.90
C LYS A 209 12.23 1.28 -24.93
N ARG A 210 11.17 0.88 -25.65
CA ARG A 210 11.29 0.07 -26.87
C ARG A 210 12.36 0.70 -27.73
N LYS A 211 13.43 -0.04 -28.01
CA LYS A 211 14.31 0.26 -29.13
C LYS A 211 13.40 0.47 -30.33
N LYS A 212 13.30 1.72 -30.82
CA LYS A 212 12.69 1.95 -32.12
C LYS A 212 13.51 1.13 -33.09
N PHE A 213 12.92 0.07 -33.63
CA PHE A 213 13.50 -0.63 -34.76
C PHE A 213 13.63 0.40 -35.86
N GLY A 214 14.86 0.75 -36.18
CA GLY A 214 15.15 1.60 -37.32
C GLY A 214 14.65 0.91 -38.57
N THR A 215 13.67 1.51 -39.21
CA THR A 215 13.38 1.26 -40.61
C THR A 215 14.60 1.72 -41.41
N LYS A 216 15.29 0.76 -42.04
CA LYS A 216 16.17 1.01 -43.20
C LYS A 216 15.29 1.18 -44.42
#